data_0584656354bc6ae47e93fb52e4d5fca3
#
_entry.id   0584656354bc6ae47e93fb52e4d5fca3
#
_cell.length_a   1.000
_cell.length_b   1.000
_cell.length_c   1.000
_cell.angle_alpha   90.00
_cell.angle_beta   90.00
_cell.angle_gamma   90.00
#
_symmetry.space_group_name_H-M   'P 1'
#
loop_
_entity.id
_entity.type
_entity.pdbx_description
1 polymer ?
#
loop_
_entity_poly.entity_id
_entity_poly.type
_entity_poly.pdbx_seq_one_letter_code
_entity_poly.pdbx_strand_id
1 'polypeptide(L)'
;MIQLKEIKKGFGKGEARQTILKGISLDIKEGEMVSIMGPSGSGKSSLLNILGLLDGMYEGEYLLDGINVADLTEKEQAGLRGEKIGFVFQSFHLLKDLTALDNVKMALILANERKSLKQRMGKKEMIQKSQYMLERLGMKDHMDQKASELSGGQQQRVAIARALVNEPSVLLADEPTGALDQKNGETLLELLSEIHGDGNSIVMVTHDPKVASVAERQIYIEDGKIGVRA
;
A
#
# COMPACT_ATOMS: atom_id res chain seq x y z
N MET A 1 -0.23 -0.20 -15.82
CA MET A 1 -0.65 -0.67 -14.51
C MET A 1 -1.66 0.28 -13.85
N ILE A 2 -1.29 1.45 -13.34
CA ILE A 2 -2.23 2.45 -12.78
C ILE A 2 -2.33 3.65 -13.73
N GLN A 3 -3.57 4.08 -14.05
CA GLN A 3 -3.81 5.30 -14.82
C GLN A 3 -4.92 6.10 -14.15
N LEU A 4 -4.61 7.34 -13.82
CA LEU A 4 -5.56 8.33 -13.29
C LEU A 4 -5.73 9.45 -14.31
N LYS A 5 -6.98 9.85 -14.59
CA LYS A 5 -7.29 11.00 -15.45
C LYS A 5 -8.24 11.94 -14.75
N GLU A 6 -7.80 13.19 -14.56
CA GLU A 6 -8.58 14.29 -14.01
C GLU A 6 -9.27 13.96 -12.67
N ILE A 7 -8.56 13.23 -11.77
CA ILE A 7 -9.12 12.88 -10.46
C ILE A 7 -9.35 14.13 -9.62
N LYS A 8 -10.61 14.36 -9.26
CA LYS A 8 -11.04 15.44 -8.38
C LYS A 8 -11.72 14.86 -7.14
N LYS A 9 -11.40 15.39 -5.98
CA LYS A 9 -11.99 14.98 -4.72
C LYS A 9 -12.22 16.16 -3.81
N GLY A 10 -13.37 16.19 -3.17
CA GLY A 10 -13.71 17.19 -2.15
C GLY A 10 -14.46 16.57 -0.99
N PHE A 11 -14.41 17.23 0.18
CA PHE A 11 -15.18 16.90 1.37
C PHE A 11 -16.21 18.02 1.67
N GLY A 12 -17.30 17.65 2.33
CA GLY A 12 -18.39 18.57 2.63
C GLY A 12 -19.49 18.58 1.57
N LYS A 13 -20.57 19.33 1.82
CA LYS A 13 -21.73 19.49 0.93
C LYS A 13 -22.01 20.97 0.67
N GLY A 14 -22.52 21.29 -0.52
CA GLY A 14 -22.90 22.67 -0.88
C GLY A 14 -21.72 23.63 -0.85
N GLU A 15 -21.93 24.85 -0.35
CA GLU A 15 -20.92 25.91 -0.29
C GLU A 15 -19.73 25.59 0.64
N ALA A 16 -19.89 24.63 1.56
CA ALA A 16 -18.82 24.17 2.45
C ALA A 16 -17.95 23.06 1.82
N ARG A 17 -18.12 22.73 0.54
CA ARG A 17 -17.31 21.71 -0.14
C ARG A 17 -15.88 22.22 -0.33
N GLN A 18 -14.94 21.62 0.38
CA GLN A 18 -13.51 21.87 0.22
C GLN A 18 -12.91 20.87 -0.78
N THR A 19 -12.41 21.35 -1.92
CA THR A 19 -11.74 20.52 -2.92
C THR A 19 -10.30 20.25 -2.49
N ILE A 20 -9.95 18.95 -2.38
CA ILE A 20 -8.63 18.48 -1.95
C ILE A 20 -7.78 18.06 -3.15
N LEU A 21 -8.35 17.29 -4.09
CA LEU A 21 -7.69 16.96 -5.35
C LEU A 21 -8.37 17.72 -6.48
N LYS A 22 -7.56 18.38 -7.32
CA LYS A 22 -8.02 19.37 -8.30
C LYS A 22 -7.68 18.98 -9.74
N GLY A 23 -7.91 17.70 -10.10
CA GLY A 23 -7.63 17.19 -11.44
C GLY A 23 -6.24 16.55 -11.52
N ILE A 24 -6.02 15.49 -10.73
CA ILE A 24 -4.78 14.71 -10.77
C ILE A 24 -4.84 13.75 -11.96
N SER A 25 -3.86 13.86 -12.87
CA SER A 25 -3.62 12.89 -13.92
C SER A 25 -2.24 12.29 -13.73
N LEU A 26 -2.17 10.94 -13.66
CA LEU A 26 -0.97 10.21 -13.29
C LEU A 26 -0.98 8.82 -13.89
N ASP A 27 0.13 8.44 -14.53
CA ASP A 27 0.39 7.08 -14.97
C ASP A 27 1.53 6.47 -14.13
N ILE A 28 1.34 5.24 -13.63
CA ILE A 28 2.37 4.45 -12.95
C ILE A 28 2.50 3.13 -13.72
N LYS A 29 3.73 2.83 -14.15
CA LYS A 29 4.04 1.62 -14.92
C LYS A 29 4.23 0.41 -14.00
N GLU A 30 4.13 -0.76 -14.56
CA GLU A 30 4.50 -2.00 -13.87
C GLU A 30 6.01 -2.00 -13.58
N GLY A 31 6.39 -2.45 -12.40
CA GLY A 31 7.77 -2.47 -11.93
C GLY A 31 8.34 -1.08 -11.61
N GLU A 32 7.53 -0.01 -11.54
CA GLU A 32 8.02 1.34 -11.23
C GLU A 32 7.96 1.62 -9.73
N MET A 33 9.01 2.25 -9.19
CA MET A 33 9.03 2.78 -7.82
C MET A 33 8.84 4.30 -7.85
N VAL A 34 7.71 4.76 -7.29
CA VAL A 34 7.30 6.17 -7.31
C VAL A 34 7.15 6.69 -5.89
N SER A 35 7.67 7.89 -5.62
CA SER A 35 7.37 8.62 -4.40
C SER A 35 6.45 9.82 -4.68
N ILE A 36 5.46 10.02 -3.80
CA ILE A 36 4.54 11.15 -3.83
C ILE A 36 4.86 12.05 -2.63
N MET A 37 5.33 13.25 -2.91
CA MET A 37 5.74 14.23 -1.93
C MET A 37 4.81 15.44 -1.92
N GLY A 38 4.93 16.27 -0.88
CA GLY A 38 4.23 17.55 -0.77
C GLY A 38 3.99 17.93 0.69
N PRO A 39 3.56 19.17 0.97
CA PRO A 39 3.29 19.65 2.32
C PRO A 39 2.12 18.89 2.96
N SER A 40 1.96 19.04 4.28
CA SER A 40 0.78 18.50 4.99
C SER A 40 -0.49 19.12 4.41
N GLY A 41 -1.54 18.30 4.24
CA GLY A 41 -2.81 18.75 3.67
C GLY A 41 -2.85 18.89 2.14
N SER A 42 -1.77 18.61 1.41
CA SER A 42 -1.75 18.72 -0.07
C SER A 42 -2.58 17.68 -0.81
N GLY A 43 -3.11 16.64 -0.12
CA GLY A 43 -3.95 15.61 -0.72
C GLY A 43 -3.26 14.25 -0.92
N LYS A 44 -2.01 14.06 -0.48
CA LYS A 44 -1.25 12.80 -0.66
C LYS A 44 -1.98 11.56 -0.14
N SER A 45 -2.41 11.57 1.12
CA SER A 45 -3.13 10.43 1.71
C SER A 45 -4.49 10.21 1.05
N SER A 46 -5.17 11.28 0.59
CA SER A 46 -6.41 11.16 -0.18
C SER A 46 -6.15 10.48 -1.52
N LEU A 47 -5.06 10.84 -2.21
CA LEU A 47 -4.67 10.17 -3.45
C LEU A 47 -4.29 8.72 -3.20
N LEU A 48 -3.52 8.43 -2.14
CA LEU A 48 -3.15 7.06 -1.78
C LEU A 48 -4.38 6.19 -1.47
N ASN A 49 -5.39 6.75 -0.78
CA ASN A 49 -6.64 6.05 -0.49
C ASN A 49 -7.45 5.74 -1.76
N ILE A 50 -7.44 6.64 -2.75
CA ILE A 50 -8.04 6.38 -4.06
C ILE A 50 -7.28 5.28 -4.79
N LEU A 51 -5.95 5.40 -4.89
CA LEU A 51 -5.08 4.37 -5.49
C LEU A 51 -5.31 3.01 -4.84
N GLY A 52 -5.53 3.00 -3.53
CA GLY A 52 -5.76 1.81 -2.74
C GLY A 52 -7.19 1.27 -2.76
N LEU A 53 -8.09 1.85 -3.54
CA LEU A 53 -9.51 1.48 -3.55
C LEU A 53 -10.17 1.51 -2.16
N LEU A 54 -9.67 2.39 -1.27
CA LEU A 54 -10.24 2.64 0.06
C LEU A 54 -11.26 3.79 0.02
N ASP A 55 -11.21 4.61 -1.02
CA ASP A 55 -12.07 5.76 -1.20
C ASP A 55 -12.57 5.80 -2.65
N GLY A 56 -13.86 5.57 -2.83
CA GLY A 56 -14.54 5.59 -4.13
C GLY A 56 -15.25 6.91 -4.45
N MET A 57 -15.21 7.91 -3.54
CA MET A 57 -15.90 9.20 -3.73
C MET A 57 -14.97 10.20 -4.40
N TYR A 58 -14.78 10.10 -5.71
CA TYR A 58 -14.02 11.03 -6.54
C TYR A 58 -14.68 11.17 -7.92
N GLU A 59 -14.29 12.21 -8.65
CA GLU A 59 -14.62 12.42 -10.07
C GLU A 59 -13.37 12.12 -10.91
N GLY A 60 -13.54 11.74 -12.18
CA GLY A 60 -12.46 11.36 -13.07
C GLY A 60 -12.41 9.86 -13.36
N GLU A 61 -11.37 9.41 -14.04
CA GLU A 61 -11.21 7.99 -14.43
C GLU A 61 -10.03 7.36 -13.71
N TYR A 62 -10.23 6.16 -13.16
CA TYR A 62 -9.17 5.32 -12.59
C TYR A 62 -9.18 3.93 -13.23
N LEU A 63 -8.08 3.61 -13.92
CA LEU A 63 -7.83 2.27 -14.47
C LEU A 63 -6.73 1.58 -13.66
N LEU A 64 -7.01 0.38 -13.18
CA LEU A 64 -6.03 -0.52 -12.55
C LEU A 64 -5.92 -1.79 -13.39
N ASP A 65 -4.74 -2.05 -13.95
CA ASP A 65 -4.49 -3.13 -14.91
C ASP A 65 -5.50 -3.15 -16.09
N GLY A 66 -5.90 -1.97 -16.56
CA GLY A 66 -6.87 -1.78 -17.63
C GLY A 66 -8.35 -1.94 -17.21
N ILE A 67 -8.61 -2.25 -15.95
CA ILE A 67 -9.97 -2.35 -15.39
C ILE A 67 -10.40 -0.97 -14.90
N ASN A 68 -11.50 -0.44 -15.40
CA ASN A 68 -12.07 0.79 -14.88
C ASN A 68 -12.73 0.54 -13.53
N VAL A 69 -12.18 1.16 -12.49
CA VAL A 69 -12.63 0.97 -11.10
C VAL A 69 -14.07 1.46 -10.88
N ALA A 70 -14.51 2.48 -11.63
CA ALA A 70 -15.86 3.03 -11.51
C ALA A 70 -16.95 2.05 -11.97
N ASP A 71 -16.61 1.07 -12.83
CA ASP A 71 -17.55 0.08 -13.34
C ASP A 71 -17.78 -1.08 -12.36
N LEU A 72 -17.02 -1.11 -11.25
CA LEU A 72 -17.03 -2.19 -10.27
C LEU A 72 -17.95 -1.85 -9.09
N THR A 73 -18.68 -2.85 -8.62
CA THR A 73 -19.39 -2.78 -7.33
C THR A 73 -18.38 -2.71 -6.16
N GLU A 74 -18.81 -2.22 -5.00
CA GLU A 74 -17.97 -2.18 -3.78
C GLU A 74 -17.35 -3.55 -3.44
N LYS A 75 -18.10 -4.63 -3.66
CA LYS A 75 -17.62 -6.00 -3.43
C LYS A 75 -16.51 -6.38 -4.41
N GLU A 76 -16.64 -6.01 -5.67
CA GLU A 76 -15.62 -6.26 -6.70
C GLU A 76 -14.38 -5.39 -6.46
N GLN A 77 -14.54 -4.10 -6.12
CA GLN A 77 -13.43 -3.23 -5.72
C GLN A 77 -12.67 -3.80 -4.51
N ALA A 78 -13.41 -4.29 -3.50
CA ALA A 78 -12.79 -4.96 -2.36
C ALA A 78 -12.07 -6.25 -2.76
N GLY A 79 -12.55 -6.98 -3.78
CA GLY A 79 -11.86 -8.12 -4.38
C GLY A 79 -10.55 -7.73 -5.04
N LEU A 80 -10.65 -6.77 -5.95
CA LEU A 80 -9.52 -6.23 -6.69
C LEU A 80 -8.43 -5.68 -5.75
N ARG A 81 -8.82 -4.92 -4.71
CA ARG A 81 -7.91 -4.45 -3.68
C ARG A 81 -7.16 -5.59 -3.00
N GLY A 82 -7.86 -6.64 -2.55
CA GLY A 82 -7.24 -7.77 -1.84
C GLY A 82 -6.33 -8.62 -2.71
N GLU A 83 -6.49 -8.58 -4.04
CA GLU A 83 -5.68 -9.33 -5.01
C GLU A 83 -4.50 -8.50 -5.54
N LYS A 84 -4.74 -7.22 -5.86
CA LYS A 84 -3.81 -6.39 -6.62
C LYS A 84 -3.02 -5.39 -5.79
N ILE A 85 -3.45 -5.10 -4.56
CA ILE A 85 -2.89 -4.01 -3.77
C ILE A 85 -2.42 -4.52 -2.42
N GLY A 86 -1.15 -4.30 -2.13
CA GLY A 86 -0.57 -4.44 -0.79
C GLY A 86 -0.51 -3.08 -0.09
N PHE A 87 -0.87 -3.03 1.20
CA PHE A 87 -0.80 -1.80 1.99
C PHE A 87 0.20 -1.90 3.12
N VAL A 88 1.07 -0.88 3.23
CA VAL A 88 1.97 -0.63 4.35
C VAL A 88 1.62 0.74 4.94
N PHE A 89 1.11 0.77 6.15
CA PHE A 89 0.71 1.98 6.86
C PHE A 89 1.77 2.40 7.87
N GLN A 90 1.84 3.69 8.16
CA GLN A 90 2.71 4.26 9.19
C GLN A 90 2.52 3.58 10.57
N SER A 91 1.28 3.28 10.95
CA SER A 91 0.94 2.66 12.24
C SER A 91 0.86 1.13 12.19
N PHE A 92 1.46 0.47 11.21
CA PHE A 92 1.51 -0.97 10.95
C PHE A 92 0.16 -1.67 10.82
N HIS A 93 -0.85 -1.30 11.58
CA HIS A 93 -2.20 -1.86 11.66
C HIS A 93 -2.20 -3.39 11.80
N LEU A 94 -1.34 -3.91 12.67
CA LEU A 94 -1.32 -5.32 13.04
C LEU A 94 -2.37 -5.62 14.11
N LEU A 95 -2.91 -6.83 14.04
CA LEU A 95 -3.76 -7.39 15.10
C LEU A 95 -2.86 -7.79 16.27
N LYS A 96 -2.87 -6.99 17.33
CA LYS A 96 -1.89 -7.03 18.43
C LYS A 96 -1.86 -8.36 19.19
N ASP A 97 -3.02 -9.02 19.31
CA ASP A 97 -3.18 -10.28 20.02
C ASP A 97 -2.86 -11.51 19.16
N LEU A 98 -2.69 -11.33 17.86
CA LEU A 98 -2.29 -12.38 16.94
C LEU A 98 -0.78 -12.45 16.79
N THR A 99 -0.27 -13.65 16.47
CA THR A 99 1.14 -13.85 16.15
C THR A 99 1.53 -13.15 14.83
N ALA A 100 2.84 -12.99 14.58
CA ALA A 100 3.33 -12.52 13.30
C ALA A 100 2.80 -13.40 12.15
N LEU A 101 2.86 -14.72 12.33
CA LEU A 101 2.35 -15.69 11.34
C LEU A 101 0.85 -15.52 11.09
N ASP A 102 0.05 -15.36 12.13
CA ASP A 102 -1.39 -15.21 12.00
C ASP A 102 -1.77 -13.88 11.35
N ASN A 103 -1.04 -12.80 11.61
CA ASN A 103 -1.24 -11.52 10.92
C ASN A 103 -1.03 -11.63 9.41
N VAL A 104 0.01 -12.33 8.97
CA VAL A 104 0.27 -12.56 7.53
C VAL A 104 -0.77 -13.51 6.94
N LYS A 105 -1.07 -14.61 7.62
CA LYS A 105 -2.05 -15.61 7.18
C LYS A 105 -3.45 -15.03 7.02
N MET A 106 -3.82 -14.02 7.80
CA MET A 106 -5.13 -13.35 7.71
C MET A 106 -5.38 -12.77 6.32
N ALA A 107 -4.36 -12.20 5.67
CA ALA A 107 -4.50 -11.68 4.30
C ALA A 107 -4.85 -12.79 3.30
N LEU A 108 -4.25 -13.99 3.44
CA LEU A 108 -4.56 -15.14 2.61
C LEU A 108 -5.97 -15.69 2.90
N ILE A 109 -6.40 -15.71 4.16
CA ILE A 109 -7.76 -16.14 4.54
C ILE A 109 -8.80 -15.25 3.86
N LEU A 110 -8.65 -13.92 3.98
CA LEU A 110 -9.58 -12.96 3.39
C LEU A 110 -9.62 -13.05 1.86
N ALA A 111 -8.47 -13.23 1.21
CA ALA A 111 -8.42 -13.45 -0.24
C ALA A 111 -9.09 -14.78 -0.63
N ASN A 112 -8.94 -15.80 0.19
CA ASN A 112 -9.47 -17.13 -0.06
C ASN A 112 -11.01 -17.21 0.02
N GLU A 113 -11.63 -16.40 0.89
CA GLU A 113 -13.09 -16.35 1.03
C GLU A 113 -13.79 -15.91 -0.27
N ARG A 114 -13.10 -15.18 -1.13
CA ARG A 114 -13.61 -14.67 -2.41
C ARG A 114 -13.44 -15.63 -3.57
N LYS A 115 -12.61 -16.67 -3.39
CA LYS A 115 -12.32 -17.67 -4.41
C LYS A 115 -13.39 -18.77 -4.42
N SER A 116 -13.63 -19.35 -5.61
CA SER A 116 -14.45 -20.56 -5.71
C SER A 116 -13.81 -21.72 -4.92
N LEU A 117 -14.58 -22.68 -4.46
CA LEU A 117 -14.07 -23.82 -3.67
C LEU A 117 -12.89 -24.53 -4.33
N LYS A 118 -12.88 -24.61 -5.67
CA LYS A 118 -11.79 -25.26 -6.44
C LYS A 118 -10.48 -24.44 -6.47
N GLN A 119 -10.57 -23.12 -6.24
CA GLN A 119 -9.43 -22.20 -6.29
C GLN A 119 -8.92 -21.83 -4.89
N ARG A 120 -9.57 -22.34 -3.85
CA ARG A 120 -9.18 -22.04 -2.47
C ARG A 120 -7.88 -22.73 -2.09
N MET A 121 -6.97 -21.95 -1.56
CA MET A 121 -5.74 -22.42 -0.94
C MET A 121 -6.04 -23.20 0.34
N GLY A 122 -5.41 -24.36 0.53
CA GLY A 122 -5.55 -25.17 1.72
C GLY A 122 -4.87 -24.54 2.94
N LYS A 123 -5.30 -24.92 4.15
CA LYS A 123 -4.72 -24.39 5.41
C LYS A 123 -3.21 -24.57 5.49
N LYS A 124 -2.68 -25.73 5.10
CA LYS A 124 -1.25 -26.04 5.11
C LYS A 124 -0.47 -25.12 4.17
N GLU A 125 -0.99 -24.89 2.98
CA GLU A 125 -0.40 -24.03 1.96
C GLU A 125 -0.37 -22.57 2.41
N MET A 126 -1.46 -22.06 3.02
CA MET A 126 -1.49 -20.71 3.58
C MET A 126 -0.43 -20.53 4.67
N ILE A 127 -0.23 -21.52 5.55
CA ILE A 127 0.82 -21.50 6.56
C ILE A 127 2.20 -21.44 5.91
N GLN A 128 2.48 -22.32 4.96
CA GLN A 128 3.77 -22.38 4.28
C GLN A 128 4.09 -21.07 3.54
N LYS A 129 3.11 -20.49 2.84
CA LYS A 129 3.28 -19.22 2.14
C LYS A 129 3.54 -18.05 3.11
N SER A 130 2.83 -18.03 4.24
CA SER A 130 3.04 -17.03 5.28
C SER A 130 4.42 -17.16 5.94
N GLN A 131 4.84 -18.38 6.25
CA GLN A 131 6.18 -18.67 6.81
C GLN A 131 7.29 -18.25 5.84
N TYR A 132 7.17 -18.62 4.56
CA TYR A 132 8.11 -18.22 3.52
C TYR A 132 8.26 -16.69 3.44
N MET A 133 7.14 -15.95 3.45
CA MET A 133 7.18 -14.50 3.37
C MET A 133 7.83 -13.87 4.61
N LEU A 134 7.53 -14.39 5.81
CA LEU A 134 8.17 -13.92 7.04
C LEU A 134 9.67 -14.26 7.09
N GLU A 135 10.07 -15.44 6.65
CA GLU A 135 11.47 -15.84 6.57
C GLU A 135 12.26 -14.94 5.60
N ARG A 136 11.70 -14.66 4.42
CA ARG A 136 12.26 -13.73 3.43
C ARG A 136 12.50 -12.33 4.02
N LEU A 137 11.64 -11.88 4.93
CA LEU A 137 11.76 -10.58 5.59
C LEU A 137 12.54 -10.64 6.93
N GLY A 138 13.27 -11.73 7.20
CA GLY A 138 14.11 -11.87 8.38
C GLY A 138 13.34 -12.05 9.69
N MET A 139 12.11 -12.56 9.63
CA MET A 139 11.22 -12.76 10.78
C MET A 139 11.07 -14.22 11.21
N LYS A 140 11.99 -15.12 10.76
CA LYS A 140 11.93 -16.56 11.03
C LYS A 140 11.78 -16.88 12.50
N ASP A 141 12.60 -16.27 13.35
CA ASP A 141 12.66 -16.58 14.80
C ASP A 141 11.55 -15.86 15.60
N HIS A 142 10.72 -15.06 14.94
CA HIS A 142 9.67 -14.25 15.56
C HIS A 142 8.25 -14.59 15.10
N MET A 143 8.10 -15.69 14.31
CA MET A 143 6.80 -16.04 13.68
C MET A 143 5.69 -16.28 14.69
N ASP A 144 6.02 -16.89 15.82
CA ASP A 144 5.06 -17.28 16.87
C ASP A 144 4.87 -16.21 17.95
N GLN A 145 5.63 -15.09 17.88
CA GLN A 145 5.48 -13.98 18.81
C GLN A 145 4.25 -13.15 18.45
N LYS A 146 3.53 -12.66 19.47
CA LYS A 146 2.42 -11.73 19.25
C LYS A 146 2.92 -10.41 18.70
N ALA A 147 2.12 -9.78 17.85
CA ALA A 147 2.49 -8.48 17.27
C ALA A 147 2.75 -7.40 18.33
N SER A 148 2.07 -7.49 19.50
CA SER A 148 2.30 -6.59 20.65
C SER A 148 3.67 -6.76 21.33
N GLU A 149 4.36 -7.87 21.12
CA GLU A 149 5.65 -8.20 21.72
C GLU A 149 6.83 -7.83 20.80
N LEU A 150 6.54 -7.49 19.55
CA LEU A 150 7.53 -7.16 18.53
C LEU A 150 7.99 -5.70 18.64
N SER A 151 9.26 -5.44 18.34
CA SER A 151 9.77 -4.08 18.14
C SER A 151 9.11 -3.38 16.94
N GLY A 152 9.18 -2.04 16.86
CA GLY A 152 8.59 -1.29 15.75
C GLY A 152 9.09 -1.75 14.37
N GLY A 153 10.41 -1.99 14.22
CA GLY A 153 10.98 -2.51 12.97
C GLY A 153 10.50 -3.93 12.64
N GLN A 154 10.31 -4.79 13.65
CA GLN A 154 9.74 -6.13 13.45
C GLN A 154 8.27 -6.07 13.06
N GLN A 155 7.48 -5.21 13.72
CA GLN A 155 6.07 -4.96 13.35
C GLN A 155 5.96 -4.49 11.90
N GLN A 156 6.83 -3.59 11.47
CA GLN A 156 6.86 -3.11 10.09
C GLN A 156 7.16 -4.23 9.09
N ARG A 157 8.13 -5.10 9.39
CA ARG A 157 8.43 -6.28 8.55
C ARG A 157 7.24 -7.23 8.44
N VAL A 158 6.52 -7.45 9.53
CA VAL A 158 5.28 -8.26 9.52
C VAL A 158 4.19 -7.58 8.68
N ALA A 159 4.04 -6.25 8.76
CA ALA A 159 3.09 -5.50 7.95
C ALA A 159 3.41 -5.60 6.46
N ILE A 160 4.69 -5.54 6.09
CA ILE A 160 5.15 -5.75 4.71
C ILE A 160 4.90 -7.21 4.27
N ALA A 161 5.22 -8.19 5.11
CA ALA A 161 4.93 -9.60 4.82
C ALA A 161 3.44 -9.81 4.52
N ARG A 162 2.57 -9.23 5.34
CA ARG A 162 1.13 -9.25 5.16
C ARG A 162 0.69 -8.60 3.84
N ALA A 163 1.32 -7.49 3.47
CA ALA A 163 1.02 -6.77 2.24
C ALA A 163 1.43 -7.57 0.99
N LEU A 164 2.56 -8.28 1.05
CA LEU A 164 3.15 -8.98 -0.09
C LEU A 164 2.67 -10.43 -0.26
N VAL A 165 2.10 -11.06 0.77
CA VAL A 165 1.79 -12.51 0.76
C VAL A 165 0.79 -12.93 -0.33
N ASN A 166 -0.05 -12.02 -0.81
CA ASN A 166 -0.97 -12.24 -1.94
C ASN A 166 -0.33 -11.93 -3.30
N GLU A 167 0.95 -11.58 -3.37
CA GLU A 167 1.67 -11.20 -4.59
C GLU A 167 0.95 -10.06 -5.35
N PRO A 168 0.75 -8.92 -4.69
CA PRO A 168 0.00 -7.80 -5.29
C PRO A 168 0.75 -7.20 -6.48
N SER A 169 0.02 -6.56 -7.41
CA SER A 169 0.62 -5.82 -8.53
C SER A 169 1.32 -4.54 -8.06
N VAL A 170 0.89 -3.97 -6.94
CA VAL A 170 1.47 -2.73 -6.37
C VAL A 170 1.46 -2.75 -4.84
N LEU A 171 2.56 -2.29 -4.26
CA LEU A 171 2.69 -1.99 -2.84
C LEU A 171 2.49 -0.49 -2.62
N LEU A 172 1.47 -0.11 -1.87
CA LEU A 172 1.21 1.27 -1.45
C LEU A 172 1.72 1.47 -0.03
N ALA A 173 2.59 2.46 0.18
CA ALA A 173 3.20 2.75 1.47
C ALA A 173 2.90 4.19 1.91
N ASP A 174 2.22 4.34 3.05
CA ASP A 174 1.91 5.64 3.66
C ASP A 174 2.90 5.91 4.79
N GLU A 175 3.82 6.90 4.58
CA GLU A 175 4.86 7.29 5.53
C GLU A 175 5.58 6.07 6.16
N PRO A 176 6.17 5.17 5.34
CA PRO A 176 6.58 3.84 5.80
C PRO A 176 7.65 3.85 6.90
N THR A 177 8.42 4.94 7.02
CA THR A 177 9.47 5.11 8.06
C THR A 177 9.01 5.96 9.24
N GLY A 178 7.83 6.58 9.18
CA GLY A 178 7.40 7.64 10.10
C GLY A 178 7.22 7.19 11.57
N ALA A 179 7.10 5.89 11.85
CA ALA A 179 7.02 5.32 13.20
C ALA A 179 8.32 4.64 13.66
N LEU A 180 9.41 4.72 12.86
CA LEU A 180 10.67 4.05 13.12
C LEU A 180 11.76 5.04 13.54
N ASP A 181 12.74 4.56 14.31
CA ASP A 181 13.98 5.27 14.48
C ASP A 181 14.81 5.27 13.20
N GLN A 182 15.84 6.12 13.12
CA GLN A 182 16.63 6.32 11.91
C GLN A 182 17.21 5.00 11.37
N LYS A 183 17.80 4.17 12.23
CA LYS A 183 18.45 2.91 11.83
C LYS A 183 17.45 1.92 11.23
N ASN A 184 16.30 1.75 11.88
CA ASN A 184 15.24 0.88 11.39
C ASN A 184 14.61 1.44 10.12
N GLY A 185 14.51 2.78 9.99
CA GLY A 185 14.05 3.45 8.77
C GLY A 185 14.97 3.17 7.57
N GLU A 186 16.30 3.31 7.73
CA GLU A 186 17.29 3.01 6.69
C GLU A 186 17.20 1.53 6.26
N THR A 187 17.16 0.61 7.21
CA THR A 187 16.99 -0.84 6.93
C THR A 187 15.68 -1.13 6.18
N LEU A 188 14.60 -0.38 6.49
CA LEU A 188 13.34 -0.52 5.77
C LEU A 188 13.44 -0.06 4.33
N LEU A 189 14.14 1.06 4.06
CA LEU A 189 14.33 1.55 2.70
C LEU A 189 15.16 0.59 1.85
N GLU A 190 16.20 -0.02 2.42
CA GLU A 190 16.96 -1.10 1.78
C GLU A 190 16.03 -2.26 1.41
N LEU A 191 15.19 -2.71 2.35
CA LEU A 191 14.21 -3.78 2.11
C LEU A 191 13.20 -3.42 1.00
N LEU A 192 12.68 -2.19 0.97
CA LEU A 192 11.78 -1.76 -0.11
C LEU A 192 12.49 -1.73 -1.47
N SER A 193 13.77 -1.34 -1.49
CA SER A 193 14.58 -1.37 -2.71
C SER A 193 14.83 -2.80 -3.20
N GLU A 194 15.06 -3.77 -2.29
CA GLU A 194 15.17 -5.19 -2.64
C GLU A 194 13.84 -5.72 -3.21
N ILE A 195 12.71 -5.42 -2.55
CA ILE A 195 11.38 -5.80 -3.02
C ILE A 195 11.09 -5.22 -4.41
N HIS A 196 11.49 -3.97 -4.67
CA HIS A 196 11.39 -3.36 -5.99
C HIS A 196 12.30 -4.06 -7.01
N GLY A 197 13.54 -4.37 -6.64
CA GLY A 197 14.49 -5.12 -7.47
C GLY A 197 14.00 -6.50 -7.89
N ASP A 198 13.09 -7.11 -7.12
CA ASP A 198 12.38 -8.34 -7.47
C ASP A 198 11.19 -8.13 -8.45
N GLY A 199 11.00 -6.91 -8.95
CA GLY A 199 9.99 -6.56 -9.95
C GLY A 199 8.67 -6.03 -9.39
N ASN A 200 8.57 -5.77 -8.07
CA ASN A 200 7.35 -5.21 -7.50
C ASN A 200 7.23 -3.70 -7.78
N SER A 201 6.03 -3.26 -8.15
CA SER A 201 5.72 -1.83 -8.24
C SER A 201 5.49 -1.26 -6.84
N ILE A 202 6.06 -0.08 -6.54
CA ILE A 202 5.93 0.55 -5.23
C ILE A 202 5.50 2.01 -5.39
N VAL A 203 4.48 2.43 -4.66
CA VAL A 203 4.08 3.83 -4.53
C VAL A 203 4.18 4.23 -3.07
N MET A 204 5.08 5.16 -2.77
CA MET A 204 5.28 5.68 -1.42
C MET A 204 4.74 7.10 -1.31
N VAL A 205 4.02 7.39 -0.24
CA VAL A 205 3.72 8.76 0.18
C VAL A 205 4.66 9.11 1.32
N THR A 206 5.36 10.24 1.20
CA THR A 206 6.24 10.72 2.27
C THR A 206 6.45 12.23 2.18
N HIS A 207 6.80 12.83 3.31
CA HIS A 207 7.31 14.20 3.38
C HIS A 207 8.84 14.24 3.57
N ASP A 208 9.49 13.11 3.81
CA ASP A 208 10.95 13.01 3.99
C ASP A 208 11.65 12.87 2.62
N PRO A 209 12.52 13.84 2.26
CA PRO A 209 13.29 13.79 1.02
C PRO A 209 14.22 12.56 0.91
N LYS A 210 14.75 12.05 2.03
CA LYS A 210 15.59 10.85 2.04
C LYS A 210 14.79 9.62 1.64
N VAL A 211 13.58 9.47 2.20
CA VAL A 211 12.66 8.39 1.84
C VAL A 211 12.26 8.50 0.37
N ALA A 212 11.95 9.71 -0.09
CA ALA A 212 11.55 9.92 -1.47
C ALA A 212 12.67 9.63 -2.47
N SER A 213 13.94 9.84 -2.08
CA SER A 213 15.10 9.70 -3.00
C SER A 213 15.41 8.25 -3.40
N VAL A 214 14.85 7.24 -2.73
CA VAL A 214 15.02 5.85 -3.14
C VAL A 214 14.13 5.46 -4.33
N ALA A 215 13.11 6.29 -4.64
CA ALA A 215 12.23 6.06 -5.78
C ALA A 215 12.85 6.60 -7.08
N GLU A 216 12.60 5.89 -8.19
CA GLU A 216 13.06 6.26 -9.52
C GLU A 216 12.41 7.56 -10.01
N ARG A 217 11.16 7.80 -9.60
CA ARG A 217 10.42 9.02 -9.97
C ARG A 217 9.75 9.63 -8.74
N GLN A 218 9.94 10.95 -8.61
CA GLN A 218 9.32 11.73 -7.55
C GLN A 218 8.21 12.61 -8.14
N ILE A 219 7.02 12.51 -7.54
CA ILE A 219 5.85 13.32 -7.87
C ILE A 219 5.62 14.28 -6.71
N TYR A 220 5.46 15.55 -7.02
CA TYR A 220 5.18 16.56 -6.01
C TYR A 220 3.72 17.00 -6.09
N ILE A 221 3.00 16.95 -4.97
CA ILE A 221 1.62 17.43 -4.88
C ILE A 221 1.57 18.67 -4.00
N GLU A 222 1.05 19.75 -4.56
CA GLU A 222 0.81 20.99 -3.87
C GLU A 222 -0.59 21.50 -4.19
N ASP A 223 -1.34 21.94 -3.18
CA ASP A 223 -2.71 22.44 -3.32
C ASP A 223 -3.63 21.54 -4.17
N GLY A 224 -3.47 20.23 -4.06
CA GLY A 224 -4.27 19.24 -4.76
C GLY A 224 -3.97 19.08 -6.25
N LYS A 225 -2.82 19.55 -6.72
CA LYS A 225 -2.32 19.40 -8.09
C LYS A 225 -0.94 18.78 -8.12
N ILE A 226 -0.63 18.05 -9.20
CA ILE A 226 0.76 17.65 -9.46
C ILE A 226 1.52 18.89 -9.92
N GLY A 227 2.59 19.22 -9.19
CA GLY A 227 3.50 20.31 -9.50
C GLY A 227 4.83 19.78 -10.07
N VAL A 228 5.52 20.63 -10.82
CA VAL A 228 6.92 20.42 -11.17
C VAL A 228 7.75 21.02 -10.02
N ARG A 229 8.60 20.24 -9.37
CA ARG A 229 9.58 20.80 -8.44
C ARG A 229 10.61 21.59 -9.26
N ALA A 230 10.64 22.90 -9.05
CA ALA A 230 11.68 23.76 -9.61
C ALA A 230 13.05 23.43 -8.98
#